data_7e017b78d394adc812ffd89f1828d627
#
_entry.id   7e017b78d394adc812ffd89f1828d627
#
_cell.length_a   1.000
_cell.length_b   1.000
_cell.length_c   1.000
_cell.angle_alpha   90.00
_cell.angle_beta   90.00
_cell.angle_gamma   90.00
#
_symmetry.space_group_name_H-M   'P 1'
#
loop_
_entity.id
_entity.type
_entity.pdbx_description
1 polymer ?
#
loop_
_entity_poly.entity_id
_entity_poly.type
_entity_poly.pdbx_seq_one_letter_code
_entity_poly.pdbx_strand_id
1 'polypeptide(L)'
;VYKRQNLKREGEPVTTTQVTTPFRFCTSGATVFAPGVNLTDFSATYNSAFIPKESGEIVLEVYCYGSGRLRVNGEEVKSFSNKHGARKSTHAMKVQAGKSYDLELDFEYLRSDAQLNFDLGFKKDVDIRKSVERVKDADIVIFASGISPSLEGEEMGVNLPGFKKGDRTDIELPAVQRELIDALHRAGKKIILVNCSGSPIGLEPETQKCEAILQAWYPGQQGGKAVAEVLFGDYNPAGKLPVTFYRNVSQLPDFEDYNMTGRTYRYMQDVPLFPFGYGLSYTTFGYGKTVLDKNELTAGQSLKLTVPVTNTGKRNGEEVVQVYLRKQGDAEGPIKTLRAFKRVSIPAGKTVNVEFDLKDKELEWWDDQSNTVRVCPGNYDIMVGGSSKEEDLQRTTIAIK
;
A
#
# COMPACT_ATOMS: atom_id res chain seq x y z
N VAL A 1 24.85 -23.01 11.24
CA VAL A 1 25.22 -22.13 10.13
C VAL A 1 26.68 -21.75 10.26
N TYR A 2 27.46 -22.01 9.21
CA TYR A 2 28.90 -21.68 9.12
C TYR A 2 29.06 -20.55 8.11
N LYS A 3 29.63 -19.41 8.53
CA LYS A 3 29.89 -18.26 7.68
C LYS A 3 31.38 -18.01 7.54
N ARG A 4 31.84 -17.82 6.30
CA ARG A 4 33.26 -17.66 5.93
C ARG A 4 33.48 -16.42 5.10
N GLN A 5 34.66 -15.81 5.23
CA GLN A 5 35.05 -14.63 4.46
C GLN A 5 35.76 -15.02 3.15
N ASN A 6 35.24 -16.02 2.49
CA ASN A 6 35.66 -16.41 1.14
C ASN A 6 34.56 -17.15 0.40
N LEU A 7 34.63 -17.17 -0.93
CA LEU A 7 33.61 -17.80 -1.78
C LEU A 7 33.80 -19.31 -1.91
N LYS A 8 34.99 -19.84 -1.63
CA LYS A 8 35.30 -21.26 -1.78
C LYS A 8 34.81 -22.12 -0.63
N ARG A 9 34.38 -21.50 0.48
CA ARG A 9 33.96 -22.17 1.72
C ARG A 9 35.07 -23.02 2.36
N GLU A 10 36.33 -22.62 2.13
CA GLU A 10 37.53 -23.25 2.70
C GLU A 10 37.92 -22.63 4.05
N GLY A 11 38.62 -23.36 4.87
CA GLY A 11 39.12 -22.92 6.18
C GLY A 11 38.06 -22.85 7.26
N GLU A 12 38.48 -22.36 8.40
CA GLU A 12 37.60 -22.21 9.56
C GLU A 12 36.55 -21.12 9.34
N PRO A 13 35.31 -21.30 9.85
CA PRO A 13 34.30 -20.28 9.76
C PRO A 13 34.62 -19.07 10.66
N VAL A 14 34.39 -17.85 10.15
CA VAL A 14 34.54 -16.62 10.92
C VAL A 14 33.53 -16.60 12.07
N THR A 15 32.35 -17.14 11.84
CA THR A 15 31.31 -17.24 12.87
C THR A 15 30.42 -18.45 12.62
N THR A 16 29.93 -19.01 13.71
CA THR A 16 28.93 -20.09 13.70
C THR A 16 27.75 -19.63 14.53
N THR A 17 26.55 -19.70 13.96
CA THR A 17 25.31 -19.25 14.63
C THR A 17 24.19 -20.25 14.40
N GLN A 18 23.20 -20.24 15.28
CA GLN A 18 21.94 -20.94 15.09
C GLN A 18 20.90 -19.94 14.59
N VAL A 19 20.09 -20.35 13.62
CA VAL A 19 18.96 -19.57 13.09
C VAL A 19 17.71 -20.44 13.07
N THR A 20 16.55 -19.80 13.19
CA THR A 20 15.25 -20.48 13.06
C THR A 20 14.71 -20.29 11.66
N THR A 21 13.93 -21.25 11.16
CA THR A 21 13.20 -21.15 9.89
C THR A 21 11.77 -20.65 10.17
N PRO A 22 11.22 -19.73 9.34
CA PRO A 22 11.88 -19.06 8.22
C PRO A 22 12.92 -18.03 8.66
N PHE A 23 13.93 -17.79 7.84
CA PHE A 23 14.87 -16.71 8.10
C PHE A 23 15.01 -15.77 6.90
N ARG A 24 15.39 -14.52 7.20
CA ARG A 24 15.57 -13.44 6.22
C ARG A 24 16.81 -12.63 6.58
N PHE A 25 17.77 -12.56 5.67
CA PHE A 25 18.98 -11.78 5.82
C PHE A 25 19.17 -10.86 4.62
N CYS A 26 19.63 -9.65 4.86
CA CYS A 26 20.12 -8.75 3.82
C CYS A 26 21.28 -7.92 4.35
N THR A 27 22.11 -7.42 3.44
CA THR A 27 23.24 -6.53 3.75
C THR A 27 22.94 -5.08 3.35
N SER A 28 21.70 -4.68 3.31
CA SER A 28 21.31 -3.31 2.96
C SER A 28 22.02 -2.28 3.84
N GLY A 29 22.66 -1.31 3.23
CA GLY A 29 23.45 -0.31 3.94
C GLY A 29 24.69 -0.91 4.62
N ALA A 30 24.88 -0.66 5.90
CA ALA A 30 26.00 -1.16 6.71
C ALA A 30 25.67 -2.47 7.46
N THR A 31 24.53 -3.11 7.20
CA THR A 31 24.09 -4.32 7.88
C THR A 31 24.84 -5.54 7.32
N VAL A 32 25.58 -6.24 8.16
CA VAL A 32 26.28 -7.48 7.81
C VAL A 32 25.39 -8.71 8.02
N PHE A 33 25.68 -9.81 7.32
CA PHE A 33 24.95 -11.09 7.49
C PHE A 33 25.14 -11.71 8.89
N ALA A 34 26.29 -11.46 9.50
CA ALA A 34 26.55 -11.82 10.88
C ALA A 34 27.77 -11.04 11.42
N PRO A 35 27.92 -10.92 12.73
CA PRO A 35 29.09 -10.32 13.34
C PRO A 35 30.39 -10.96 12.83
N GLY A 36 31.38 -10.15 12.48
CA GLY A 36 32.69 -10.58 11.96
C GLY A 36 32.71 -10.97 10.47
N VAL A 37 31.56 -10.96 9.79
CA VAL A 37 31.48 -11.19 8.32
C VAL A 37 31.40 -9.85 7.62
N ASN A 38 32.27 -9.61 6.64
CA ASN A 38 32.24 -8.39 5.84
C ASN A 38 31.00 -8.35 4.90
N LEU A 39 30.76 -7.19 4.30
CA LEU A 39 29.64 -6.98 3.38
C LEU A 39 29.83 -7.69 2.04
N THR A 40 31.08 -8.01 1.66
CA THR A 40 31.42 -8.60 0.37
C THR A 40 32.27 -9.85 0.53
N ASP A 41 32.39 -10.65 -0.53
CA ASP A 41 33.29 -11.81 -0.63
C ASP A 41 33.09 -12.82 0.50
N PHE A 42 31.86 -13.18 0.80
CA PHE A 42 31.55 -14.14 1.85
C PHE A 42 30.70 -15.31 1.36
N SER A 43 30.74 -16.38 2.13
CA SER A 43 29.89 -17.54 1.94
C SER A 43 29.26 -18.00 3.26
N ALA A 44 28.16 -18.72 3.14
CA ALA A 44 27.47 -19.34 4.27
C ALA A 44 27.00 -20.75 3.88
N THR A 45 27.07 -21.68 4.84
CA THR A 45 26.44 -23.00 4.72
C THR A 45 25.45 -23.16 5.88
N TYR A 46 24.20 -23.45 5.55
CA TYR A 46 23.11 -23.68 6.48
C TYR A 46 22.78 -25.17 6.50
N ASN A 47 22.90 -25.81 7.65
CA ASN A 47 22.58 -27.23 7.83
C ASN A 47 21.42 -27.37 8.82
N SER A 48 20.48 -28.25 8.50
CA SER A 48 19.33 -28.57 9.37
C SER A 48 18.85 -29.98 9.11
N ALA A 49 18.33 -30.63 10.15
CA ALA A 49 17.53 -31.85 10.00
C ALA A 49 16.04 -31.47 10.13
N PHE A 50 15.27 -31.72 9.08
CA PHE A 50 13.84 -31.49 9.04
C PHE A 50 13.09 -32.78 9.28
N ILE A 51 12.26 -32.82 10.34
CA ILE A 51 11.40 -33.97 10.65
C ILE A 51 9.95 -33.50 10.57
N PRO A 52 9.22 -33.82 9.48
CA PRO A 52 7.84 -33.42 9.31
C PRO A 52 6.91 -34.15 10.29
N LYS A 53 5.92 -33.43 10.81
CA LYS A 53 4.87 -34.00 11.69
C LYS A 53 3.76 -34.70 10.91
N GLU A 54 3.60 -34.42 9.63
CA GLU A 54 2.62 -35.02 8.72
C GLU A 54 3.28 -35.39 7.39
N SER A 55 2.73 -36.39 6.70
CA SER A 55 3.15 -36.74 5.35
C SER A 55 2.47 -35.86 4.32
N GLY A 56 3.15 -35.50 3.24
CA GLY A 56 2.60 -34.68 2.17
C GLY A 56 3.65 -34.09 1.24
N GLU A 57 3.27 -33.14 0.41
CA GLU A 57 4.17 -32.36 -0.42
C GLU A 57 4.60 -31.09 0.32
N ILE A 58 5.91 -30.86 0.42
CA ILE A 58 6.48 -29.60 0.91
C ILE A 58 7.14 -28.87 -0.23
N VAL A 59 7.23 -27.54 -0.08
CA VAL A 59 8.04 -26.68 -0.95
C VAL A 59 9.15 -26.06 -0.10
N LEU A 60 10.36 -26.20 -0.57
CA LEU A 60 11.54 -25.47 -0.09
C LEU A 60 11.68 -24.23 -0.96
N GLU A 61 11.76 -23.06 -0.37
CA GLU A 61 11.86 -21.78 -1.06
C GLU A 61 13.14 -21.05 -0.66
N VAL A 62 13.92 -20.65 -1.66
CA VAL A 62 15.06 -19.74 -1.52
C VAL A 62 14.78 -18.50 -2.32
N TYR A 63 14.72 -17.34 -1.67
CA TYR A 63 14.69 -16.04 -2.34
C TYR A 63 16.00 -15.33 -2.05
N CYS A 64 16.84 -15.14 -3.07
CA CYS A 64 18.18 -14.63 -2.84
C CYS A 64 18.69 -13.73 -3.97
N TYR A 65 19.56 -12.81 -3.57
CA TYR A 65 20.48 -12.09 -4.42
C TYR A 65 21.89 -12.61 -4.10
N GLY A 66 22.40 -13.48 -4.96
CA GLY A 66 23.61 -14.25 -4.78
C GLY A 66 23.54 -15.58 -5.51
N SER A 67 24.52 -16.45 -5.28
CA SER A 67 24.61 -17.78 -5.85
C SER A 67 24.64 -18.85 -4.76
N GLY A 68 24.26 -20.07 -5.12
CA GLY A 68 24.32 -21.19 -4.19
C GLY A 68 23.58 -22.41 -4.68
N ARG A 69 23.36 -23.33 -3.76
CA ARG A 69 22.68 -24.60 -4.04
C ARG A 69 22.02 -25.16 -2.79
N LEU A 70 20.93 -25.83 -3.02
CA LEU A 70 20.17 -26.55 -2.01
C LEU A 70 20.34 -28.04 -2.22
N ARG A 71 20.69 -28.75 -1.14
CA ARG A 71 20.77 -30.23 -1.12
C ARG A 71 19.80 -30.78 -0.10
N VAL A 72 19.28 -31.95 -0.42
CA VAL A 72 18.46 -32.76 0.46
C VAL A 72 19.07 -34.15 0.56
N ASN A 73 19.39 -34.62 1.76
CA ASN A 73 20.07 -35.89 2.01
C ASN A 73 21.36 -36.05 1.18
N GLY A 74 22.12 -34.96 1.00
CA GLY A 74 23.34 -34.89 0.23
C GLY A 74 23.19 -34.75 -1.29
N GLU A 75 21.98 -34.91 -1.85
CA GLU A 75 21.67 -34.73 -3.26
C GLU A 75 21.37 -33.27 -3.58
N GLU A 76 22.00 -32.71 -4.63
CA GLU A 76 21.67 -31.34 -5.10
C GLU A 76 20.32 -31.33 -5.80
N VAL A 77 19.34 -30.66 -5.19
CA VAL A 77 17.98 -30.56 -5.71
C VAL A 77 17.71 -29.23 -6.40
N LYS A 78 18.52 -28.20 -6.13
CA LYS A 78 18.39 -26.88 -6.77
C LYS A 78 19.69 -26.13 -6.71
N SER A 79 20.12 -25.54 -7.85
CA SER A 79 21.16 -24.50 -7.92
C SER A 79 20.56 -23.18 -8.38
N PHE A 80 21.18 -22.07 -8.00
CA PHE A 80 20.74 -20.72 -8.36
C PHE A 80 21.94 -19.77 -8.47
N SER A 81 21.84 -18.80 -9.39
CA SER A 81 22.84 -17.75 -9.58
C SER A 81 22.15 -16.46 -10.01
N ASN A 82 21.85 -15.61 -9.06
CA ASN A 82 21.11 -14.38 -9.25
C ASN A 82 22.06 -13.18 -9.14
N LYS A 83 22.54 -12.68 -10.29
CA LYS A 83 23.58 -11.64 -10.39
C LYS A 83 23.03 -10.22 -10.56
N HIS A 84 21.72 -10.07 -10.84
CA HIS A 84 21.07 -8.80 -11.19
C HIS A 84 19.83 -8.49 -10.33
N GLY A 85 19.77 -9.03 -9.12
CA GLY A 85 18.67 -8.85 -8.19
C GLY A 85 18.21 -10.16 -7.54
N ALA A 86 17.45 -10.04 -6.47
CA ALA A 86 16.94 -11.20 -5.76
C ALA A 86 15.85 -11.91 -6.58
N ARG A 87 15.91 -13.23 -6.60
CA ARG A 87 14.94 -14.09 -7.30
C ARG A 87 14.56 -15.28 -6.43
N LYS A 88 13.35 -15.75 -6.65
CA LYS A 88 12.79 -16.94 -6.02
C LYS A 88 13.25 -18.19 -6.77
N SER A 89 13.69 -19.21 -6.01
CA SER A 89 13.93 -20.56 -6.47
C SER A 89 13.20 -21.53 -5.54
N THR A 90 12.47 -22.48 -6.09
CA THR A 90 11.69 -23.45 -5.32
C THR A 90 12.04 -24.88 -5.69
N HIS A 91 11.89 -25.79 -4.72
CA HIS A 91 11.92 -27.24 -4.91
C HIS A 91 10.78 -27.89 -4.14
N ALA A 92 9.93 -28.63 -4.85
CA ALA A 92 8.83 -29.38 -4.25
C ALA A 92 9.26 -30.85 -4.06
N MET A 93 8.96 -31.42 -2.90
CA MET A 93 9.27 -32.83 -2.60
C MET A 93 8.20 -33.45 -1.69
N LYS A 94 8.02 -34.77 -1.82
CA LYS A 94 7.16 -35.55 -0.93
C LYS A 94 7.93 -35.94 0.32
N VAL A 95 7.31 -35.79 1.47
CA VAL A 95 7.86 -36.15 2.78
C VAL A 95 6.94 -37.11 3.54
N GLN A 96 7.53 -37.90 4.44
CA GLN A 96 6.83 -38.82 5.32
C GLN A 96 6.95 -38.35 6.77
N ALA A 97 5.85 -38.40 7.51
CA ALA A 97 5.83 -38.05 8.92
C ALA A 97 6.88 -38.87 9.71
N GLY A 98 7.62 -38.20 10.58
CA GLY A 98 8.65 -38.79 11.44
C GLY A 98 9.97 -39.15 10.75
N LYS A 99 10.08 -39.06 9.42
CA LYS A 99 11.35 -39.32 8.70
C LYS A 99 12.20 -38.04 8.72
N SER A 100 13.49 -38.21 9.02
CA SER A 100 14.46 -37.09 8.94
C SER A 100 14.90 -36.84 7.50
N TYR A 101 15.01 -35.56 7.15
CA TYR A 101 15.56 -35.07 5.88
C TYR A 101 16.66 -34.06 6.20
N ASP A 102 17.89 -34.37 5.78
CA ASP A 102 19.02 -33.45 5.95
C ASP A 102 18.97 -32.38 4.88
N LEU A 103 18.89 -31.13 5.30
CA LEU A 103 18.86 -29.96 4.43
C LEU A 103 20.18 -29.21 4.51
N GLU A 104 20.79 -28.94 3.37
CA GLU A 104 21.99 -28.10 3.27
C GLU A 104 21.75 -27.00 2.23
N LEU A 105 21.91 -25.74 2.66
CA LEU A 105 21.86 -24.58 1.78
C LEU A 105 23.20 -23.87 1.78
N ASP A 106 23.88 -23.90 0.65
CA ASP A 106 25.08 -23.11 0.37
C ASP A 106 24.66 -21.76 -0.21
N PHE A 107 25.32 -20.70 0.22
CA PHE A 107 25.14 -19.34 -0.29
C PHE A 107 26.49 -18.63 -0.41
N GLU A 108 26.67 -17.87 -1.46
CA GLU A 108 27.86 -17.05 -1.73
C GLU A 108 27.49 -15.72 -2.38
N TYR A 109 28.20 -14.66 -2.00
CA TYR A 109 27.99 -13.33 -2.55
C TYR A 109 29.26 -12.48 -2.60
N LEU A 110 29.40 -11.70 -3.67
CA LEU A 110 30.56 -10.87 -3.96
C LEU A 110 30.40 -9.40 -3.58
N ARG A 111 29.16 -8.89 -3.51
CA ARG A 111 28.85 -7.47 -3.36
C ARG A 111 28.27 -7.16 -1.98
N SER A 112 27.95 -5.88 -1.73
CA SER A 112 27.45 -5.40 -0.43
C SER A 112 25.91 -5.40 -0.27
N ASP A 113 25.17 -5.88 -1.25
CA ASP A 113 23.71 -5.86 -1.32
C ASP A 113 23.08 -7.26 -1.34
N ALA A 114 23.75 -8.22 -0.70
CA ALA A 114 23.30 -9.60 -0.59
C ALA A 114 21.92 -9.72 0.09
N GLN A 115 21.11 -10.64 -0.40
CA GLN A 115 19.87 -11.04 0.23
C GLN A 115 19.74 -12.57 0.23
N LEU A 116 19.28 -13.12 1.34
CA LEU A 116 18.98 -14.54 1.47
C LEU A 116 17.79 -14.75 2.41
N ASN A 117 16.69 -15.24 1.84
CA ASN A 117 15.56 -15.73 2.62
C ASN A 117 15.41 -17.23 2.35
N PHE A 118 15.12 -17.99 3.38
CA PHE A 118 14.80 -19.42 3.26
C PHE A 118 13.54 -19.73 4.04
N ASP A 119 12.63 -20.47 3.41
CA ASP A 119 11.42 -20.96 4.02
C ASP A 119 11.12 -22.39 3.53
N LEU A 120 10.32 -23.10 4.32
CA LEU A 120 9.77 -24.39 3.95
C LEU A 120 8.36 -24.56 4.51
N GLY A 121 7.51 -25.19 3.74
CA GLY A 121 6.14 -25.40 4.16
C GLY A 121 5.41 -26.47 3.34
N PHE A 122 4.33 -26.99 3.90
CA PHE A 122 3.45 -27.87 3.15
C PHE A 122 2.70 -27.09 2.08
N LYS A 123 2.70 -27.62 0.85
CA LYS A 123 1.83 -27.12 -0.21
C LYS A 123 0.42 -27.61 0.04
N LYS A 124 -0.45 -26.69 0.41
CA LYS A 124 -1.88 -26.97 0.64
C LYS A 124 -2.71 -25.95 -0.14
N ASP A 125 -3.73 -26.41 -0.82
CA ASP A 125 -4.71 -25.52 -1.42
C ASP A 125 -5.53 -24.83 -0.31
N VAL A 126 -5.99 -23.62 -0.61
CA VAL A 126 -6.85 -22.89 0.31
C VAL A 126 -8.21 -23.60 0.38
N ASP A 127 -8.56 -24.11 1.54
CA ASP A 127 -9.88 -24.67 1.82
C ASP A 127 -10.78 -23.57 2.40
N ILE A 128 -11.57 -22.97 1.52
CA ILE A 128 -12.51 -21.88 1.86
C ILE A 128 -13.51 -22.34 2.93
N ARG A 129 -14.07 -23.55 2.80
CA ARG A 129 -15.07 -24.08 3.77
C ARG A 129 -14.46 -24.24 5.15
N LYS A 130 -13.26 -24.83 5.22
CA LYS A 130 -12.53 -25.00 6.48
C LYS A 130 -12.15 -23.64 7.10
N SER A 131 -11.84 -22.64 6.28
CA SER A 131 -11.54 -21.28 6.74
C SER A 131 -12.78 -20.62 7.36
N VAL A 132 -13.95 -20.78 6.75
CA VAL A 132 -15.24 -20.30 7.29
C VAL A 132 -15.59 -21.03 8.57
N GLU A 133 -15.42 -22.36 8.62
CA GLU A 133 -15.72 -23.18 9.81
C GLU A 133 -14.87 -22.79 11.02
N ARG A 134 -13.62 -22.38 10.82
CA ARG A 134 -12.74 -21.91 11.89
C ARG A 134 -13.25 -20.66 12.62
N VAL A 135 -14.06 -19.86 11.96
CA VAL A 135 -14.62 -18.61 12.50
C VAL A 135 -16.12 -18.69 12.72
N LYS A 136 -16.69 -19.90 12.74
CA LYS A 136 -18.15 -20.08 12.88
C LYS A 136 -18.74 -19.43 14.14
N ASP A 137 -18.00 -19.45 15.24
CA ASP A 137 -18.42 -18.91 16.53
C ASP A 137 -18.03 -17.42 16.71
N ALA A 138 -17.41 -16.79 15.71
CA ALA A 138 -17.06 -15.37 15.75
C ALA A 138 -18.23 -14.50 15.25
N ASP A 139 -18.56 -13.44 15.97
CA ASP A 139 -19.56 -12.45 15.56
C ASP A 139 -19.01 -11.52 14.46
N ILE A 140 -17.73 -11.17 14.55
CA ILE A 140 -17.04 -10.27 13.63
C ILE A 140 -15.74 -10.93 13.16
N VAL A 141 -15.47 -10.84 11.88
CA VAL A 141 -14.22 -11.31 11.26
C VAL A 141 -13.43 -10.09 10.79
N ILE A 142 -12.25 -9.89 11.37
CA ILE A 142 -11.27 -8.93 10.85
C ILE A 142 -10.47 -9.64 9.78
N PHE A 143 -10.67 -9.24 8.52
CA PHE A 143 -10.03 -9.86 7.37
C PHE A 143 -8.87 -8.97 6.89
N ALA A 144 -7.65 -9.33 7.25
CA ALA A 144 -6.44 -8.68 6.72
C ALA A 144 -6.14 -9.21 5.32
N SER A 145 -6.16 -8.35 4.35
CA SER A 145 -6.01 -8.67 2.93
C SER A 145 -5.11 -7.67 2.21
N GLY A 146 -5.03 -7.79 0.91
CA GLY A 146 -4.32 -6.84 0.05
C GLY A 146 -3.32 -7.54 -0.87
N ILE A 147 -2.33 -6.78 -1.30
CA ILE A 147 -1.32 -7.23 -2.25
C ILE A 147 0.06 -7.11 -1.61
N SER A 148 0.82 -8.20 -1.63
CA SER A 148 2.20 -8.20 -1.14
C SER A 148 3.14 -7.51 -2.13
N PRO A 149 4.16 -6.77 -1.66
CA PRO A 149 5.23 -6.26 -2.52
C PRO A 149 5.97 -7.34 -3.31
N SER A 150 5.86 -8.61 -2.91
CA SER A 150 6.41 -9.75 -3.67
C SER A 150 5.57 -10.16 -4.88
N LEU A 151 4.39 -9.58 -5.04
CA LEU A 151 3.52 -9.76 -6.22
C LEU A 151 3.54 -8.53 -7.14
N GLU A 152 3.66 -7.34 -6.57
CA GLU A 152 3.63 -6.04 -7.25
C GLU A 152 5.01 -5.37 -7.12
N GLY A 153 5.82 -5.48 -8.13
CA GLY A 153 7.16 -4.89 -8.18
C GLY A 153 7.78 -5.01 -9.56
N GLU A 154 8.62 -4.04 -9.89
CA GLU A 154 9.22 -3.87 -11.20
C GLU A 154 10.02 -5.12 -11.64
N GLU A 155 9.82 -5.54 -12.89
CA GLU A 155 10.53 -6.63 -13.58
C GLU A 155 10.62 -7.95 -12.79
N MET A 156 9.63 -8.26 -11.99
CA MET A 156 9.58 -9.51 -11.24
C MET A 156 9.16 -10.69 -12.10
N GLY A 157 9.64 -11.89 -11.76
CA GLY A 157 9.26 -13.16 -12.42
C GLY A 157 7.84 -13.65 -12.01
N VAL A 158 6.89 -12.75 -11.82
CA VAL A 158 5.52 -13.06 -11.39
C VAL A 158 4.59 -13.08 -12.61
N ASN A 159 3.93 -14.22 -12.84
CA ASN A 159 2.86 -14.38 -13.82
C ASN A 159 1.70 -15.11 -13.13
N LEU A 160 0.78 -14.36 -12.58
CA LEU A 160 -0.43 -14.83 -11.89
C LEU A 160 -1.62 -14.03 -12.43
N PRO A 161 -2.87 -14.51 -12.29
CA PRO A 161 -4.04 -13.70 -12.61
C PRO A 161 -3.97 -12.33 -11.92
N GLY A 162 -4.11 -11.26 -12.69
CA GLY A 162 -3.96 -9.88 -12.24
C GLY A 162 -2.53 -9.33 -12.23
N PHE A 163 -1.51 -10.15 -12.58
CA PHE A 163 -0.10 -9.74 -12.58
C PHE A 163 0.67 -10.32 -13.77
N LYS A 164 1.51 -9.50 -14.41
CA LYS A 164 2.43 -9.91 -15.47
C LYS A 164 3.78 -9.23 -15.25
N LYS A 165 4.84 -10.02 -15.06
CA LYS A 165 6.19 -9.53 -14.75
C LYS A 165 6.25 -8.61 -13.52
N GLY A 166 5.33 -8.78 -12.58
CA GLY A 166 5.20 -7.90 -11.42
C GLY A 166 4.31 -6.68 -11.62
N ASP A 167 4.00 -6.30 -12.86
CA ASP A 167 3.03 -5.24 -13.15
C ASP A 167 1.59 -5.76 -13.00
N ARG A 168 0.70 -4.88 -12.63
CA ARG A 168 -0.72 -5.20 -12.51
C ARG A 168 -1.39 -5.18 -13.89
N THR A 169 -2.17 -6.21 -14.18
CA THR A 169 -3.02 -6.31 -15.38
C THR A 169 -4.48 -5.96 -15.09
N ASP A 170 -4.85 -5.89 -13.81
CA ASP A 170 -6.10 -5.34 -13.29
C ASP A 170 -5.85 -4.66 -11.94
N ILE A 171 -6.90 -4.07 -11.35
CA ILE A 171 -6.82 -3.41 -10.04
C ILE A 171 -7.57 -4.17 -8.95
N GLU A 172 -7.97 -5.40 -9.21
CA GLU A 172 -8.79 -6.20 -8.34
C GLU A 172 -8.01 -6.84 -7.18
N LEU A 173 -8.71 -7.23 -6.12
CA LEU A 173 -8.13 -8.14 -5.12
C LEU A 173 -7.86 -9.51 -5.74
N PRO A 174 -6.83 -10.24 -5.29
CA PRO A 174 -6.63 -11.63 -5.69
C PRO A 174 -7.89 -12.47 -5.50
N ALA A 175 -8.24 -13.28 -6.52
CA ALA A 175 -9.50 -14.02 -6.56
C ALA A 175 -9.77 -14.84 -5.30
N VAL A 176 -8.74 -15.51 -4.75
CA VAL A 176 -8.88 -16.31 -3.53
C VAL A 176 -9.31 -15.49 -2.31
N GLN A 177 -8.90 -14.23 -2.23
CA GLN A 177 -9.32 -13.34 -1.15
C GLN A 177 -10.80 -12.95 -1.31
N ARG A 178 -11.24 -12.64 -2.53
CA ARG A 178 -12.65 -12.38 -2.85
C ARG A 178 -13.53 -13.58 -2.56
N GLU A 179 -13.13 -14.77 -2.99
CA GLU A 179 -13.86 -16.01 -2.73
C GLU A 179 -14.06 -16.24 -1.23
N LEU A 180 -13.05 -15.95 -0.41
CA LEU A 180 -13.16 -16.08 1.05
C LEU A 180 -14.06 -15.01 1.65
N ILE A 181 -13.98 -13.74 1.21
CA ILE A 181 -14.91 -12.68 1.61
C ILE A 181 -16.35 -13.07 1.25
N ASP A 182 -16.58 -13.57 0.05
CA ASP A 182 -17.88 -14.03 -0.42
C ASP A 182 -18.44 -15.19 0.44
N ALA A 183 -17.59 -16.13 0.79
CA ALA A 183 -17.96 -17.26 1.62
C ALA A 183 -18.29 -16.86 3.05
N LEU A 184 -17.52 -15.94 3.64
CA LEU A 184 -17.78 -15.37 4.96
C LEU A 184 -19.10 -14.58 4.97
N HIS A 185 -19.33 -13.76 3.95
CA HIS A 185 -20.56 -12.98 3.82
C HIS A 185 -21.78 -13.89 3.68
N ARG A 186 -21.72 -14.95 2.81
CA ARG A 186 -22.79 -15.96 2.70
C ARG A 186 -23.03 -16.73 3.99
N ALA A 187 -22.01 -16.88 4.83
CA ALA A 187 -22.14 -17.49 6.16
C ALA A 187 -22.67 -16.50 7.22
N GLY A 188 -23.11 -15.29 6.82
CA GLY A 188 -23.69 -14.28 7.70
C GLY A 188 -22.69 -13.59 8.63
N LYS A 189 -21.38 -13.64 8.31
CA LYS A 189 -20.36 -12.98 9.12
C LYS A 189 -20.29 -11.49 8.84
N LYS A 190 -20.17 -10.68 9.91
CA LYS A 190 -19.81 -9.28 9.81
C LYS A 190 -18.32 -9.18 9.52
N ILE A 191 -17.95 -8.54 8.41
CA ILE A 191 -16.56 -8.49 7.95
C ILE A 191 -16.03 -7.06 8.08
N ILE A 192 -14.89 -6.91 8.71
CA ILE A 192 -14.08 -5.69 8.67
C ILE A 192 -12.86 -5.98 7.81
N LEU A 193 -12.77 -5.33 6.67
CA LEU A 193 -11.65 -5.49 5.74
C LEU A 193 -10.52 -4.52 6.10
N VAL A 194 -9.34 -5.06 6.39
CA VAL A 194 -8.10 -4.29 6.53
C VAL A 194 -7.27 -4.52 5.27
N ASN A 195 -7.33 -3.57 4.35
CA ASN A 195 -6.63 -3.67 3.07
C ASN A 195 -5.21 -3.12 3.17
N CYS A 196 -4.22 -3.99 2.93
CA CYS A 196 -2.80 -3.67 2.88
C CYS A 196 -2.32 -3.72 1.42
N SER A 197 -2.15 -2.56 0.80
CA SER A 197 -1.69 -2.46 -0.59
C SER A 197 -0.90 -1.18 -0.81
N GLY A 198 0.08 -1.19 -1.71
CA GLY A 198 0.85 0.00 -2.09
C GLY A 198 0.11 0.90 -3.08
N SER A 199 -0.83 0.32 -3.84
CA SER A 199 -1.65 0.99 -4.84
C SER A 199 -3.15 0.89 -4.52
N PRO A 200 -4.01 1.72 -5.13
CA PRO A 200 -5.45 1.58 -5.06
C PRO A 200 -5.94 0.23 -5.57
N ILE A 201 -6.94 -0.32 -4.89
CA ILE A 201 -7.60 -1.57 -5.24
C ILE A 201 -9.05 -1.26 -5.64
N GLY A 202 -9.57 -1.94 -6.65
CA GLY A 202 -10.98 -1.92 -7.02
C GLY A 202 -11.79 -2.74 -6.02
N LEU A 203 -12.30 -2.09 -4.98
CA LEU A 203 -12.99 -2.71 -3.84
C LEU A 203 -14.52 -2.61 -3.94
N GLU A 204 -15.09 -2.34 -5.11
CA GLU A 204 -16.53 -2.17 -5.26
C GLU A 204 -17.34 -3.36 -4.72
N PRO A 205 -17.00 -4.63 -5.01
CA PRO A 205 -17.70 -5.78 -4.45
C PRO A 205 -17.60 -5.86 -2.92
N GLU A 206 -16.47 -5.44 -2.35
CA GLU A 206 -16.23 -5.48 -0.91
C GLU A 206 -17.04 -4.43 -0.16
N THR A 207 -17.37 -3.30 -0.79
CA THR A 207 -18.25 -2.28 -0.17
C THR A 207 -19.66 -2.77 0.10
N GLN A 208 -20.10 -3.83 -0.59
CA GLN A 208 -21.42 -4.45 -0.41
C GLN A 208 -21.43 -5.59 0.61
N LYS A 209 -20.26 -6.07 1.03
CA LYS A 209 -20.09 -7.29 1.83
C LYS A 209 -19.42 -7.04 3.17
N CYS A 210 -18.69 -5.95 3.29
CA CYS A 210 -17.95 -5.58 4.49
C CYS A 210 -18.65 -4.44 5.23
N GLU A 211 -18.75 -4.55 6.56
CA GLU A 211 -19.29 -3.50 7.42
C GLU A 211 -18.38 -2.25 7.46
N ALA A 212 -17.07 -2.48 7.30
CA ALA A 212 -16.08 -1.42 7.24
C ALA A 212 -14.86 -1.85 6.41
N ILE A 213 -14.22 -0.86 5.78
CA ILE A 213 -12.96 -1.04 5.04
C ILE A 213 -11.94 -0.05 5.59
N LEU A 214 -10.81 -0.57 6.06
CA LEU A 214 -9.66 0.21 6.51
C LEU A 214 -8.52 0.07 5.51
N GLN A 215 -8.15 1.18 4.85
CA GLN A 215 -6.97 1.22 3.98
C GLN A 215 -5.73 1.45 4.83
N ALA A 216 -4.94 0.39 5.05
CA ALA A 216 -3.78 0.41 5.91
C ALA A 216 -2.45 0.63 5.15
N TRP A 217 -2.47 0.64 3.82
CA TRP A 217 -1.29 0.75 2.94
C TRP A 217 -0.27 -0.36 3.24
N TYR A 218 1.03 -0.08 3.12
CA TYR A 218 2.10 -0.93 3.64
C TYR A 218 2.54 -0.36 5.00
N PRO A 219 1.96 -0.86 6.11
CA PRO A 219 2.23 -0.29 7.41
C PRO A 219 3.65 -0.65 7.88
N GLY A 220 4.28 0.28 8.61
CA GLY A 220 5.58 0.06 9.22
C GLY A 220 5.51 -0.77 10.52
N GLN A 221 6.54 -0.66 11.35
CA GLN A 221 6.72 -1.43 12.58
C GLN A 221 5.52 -1.36 13.53
N GLN A 222 4.86 -0.23 13.64
CA GLN A 222 3.71 -0.01 14.51
C GLN A 222 2.36 -0.22 13.81
N GLY A 223 2.35 -0.78 12.61
CA GLY A 223 1.14 -0.93 11.79
C GLY A 223 0.02 -1.70 12.47
N GLY A 224 0.33 -2.85 13.07
CA GLY A 224 -0.66 -3.65 13.79
C GLY A 224 -1.29 -2.88 14.98
N LYS A 225 -0.48 -2.10 15.71
CA LYS A 225 -0.97 -1.24 16.80
C LYS A 225 -1.90 -0.16 16.25
N ALA A 226 -1.50 0.57 15.20
CA ALA A 226 -2.31 1.63 14.60
C ALA A 226 -3.65 1.10 14.10
N VAL A 227 -3.67 -0.06 13.43
CA VAL A 227 -4.90 -0.72 13.00
C VAL A 227 -5.79 -1.08 14.19
N ALA A 228 -5.23 -1.69 15.25
CA ALA A 228 -5.98 -2.05 16.44
C ALA A 228 -6.58 -0.82 17.15
N GLU A 229 -5.81 0.24 17.34
CA GLU A 229 -6.29 1.48 17.97
C GLU A 229 -7.46 2.11 17.21
N VAL A 230 -7.45 2.05 15.86
CA VAL A 230 -8.59 2.48 15.05
C VAL A 230 -9.77 1.52 15.26
N LEU A 231 -9.59 0.22 15.10
CA LEU A 231 -10.67 -0.76 15.17
C LEU A 231 -11.37 -0.80 16.52
N PHE A 232 -10.63 -0.62 17.61
CA PHE A 232 -11.19 -0.59 18.97
C PHE A 232 -11.59 0.80 19.44
N GLY A 233 -11.35 1.83 18.64
CA GLY A 233 -11.79 3.21 18.91
C GLY A 233 -10.91 3.98 19.89
N ASP A 234 -9.72 3.49 20.18
CA ASP A 234 -8.71 4.21 20.99
C ASP A 234 -8.19 5.44 20.23
N TYR A 235 -8.14 5.34 18.90
CA TYR A 235 -7.80 6.43 18.01
C TYR A 235 -8.99 6.74 17.06
N ASN A 236 -9.39 8.01 16.98
CA ASN A 236 -10.38 8.45 16.01
C ASN A 236 -9.70 8.73 14.66
N PRO A 237 -9.98 7.96 13.59
CA PRO A 237 -9.31 8.13 12.31
C PRO A 237 -9.56 9.51 11.70
N ALA A 238 -8.51 10.09 11.11
CA ALA A 238 -8.55 11.35 10.38
C ALA A 238 -7.79 11.28 9.05
N GLY A 239 -7.35 10.09 8.65
CA GLY A 239 -6.64 9.85 7.39
C GLY A 239 -7.55 10.09 6.19
N LYS A 240 -6.98 10.70 5.13
CA LYS A 240 -7.65 10.93 3.85
C LYS A 240 -6.89 10.20 2.75
N LEU A 241 -7.63 9.66 1.79
CA LEU A 241 -7.04 8.97 0.63
C LEU A 241 -6.24 9.96 -0.23
N PRO A 242 -4.93 9.73 -0.44
CA PRO A 242 -4.09 10.62 -1.23
C PRO A 242 -4.19 10.38 -2.74
N VAL A 243 -5.09 9.50 -3.16
CA VAL A 243 -5.35 9.12 -4.55
C VAL A 243 -6.83 8.82 -4.76
N THR A 244 -7.28 8.85 -6.01
CA THR A 244 -8.63 8.43 -6.40
C THR A 244 -8.69 6.91 -6.46
N PHE A 245 -9.70 6.29 -5.84
CA PHE A 245 -9.97 4.86 -5.94
C PHE A 245 -11.03 4.60 -7.00
N TYR A 246 -10.65 3.87 -8.04
CA TYR A 246 -11.55 3.47 -9.12
C TYR A 246 -12.42 2.28 -8.67
N ARG A 247 -13.58 2.09 -9.29
CA ARG A 247 -14.47 0.95 -9.02
C ARG A 247 -13.84 -0.35 -9.50
N ASN A 248 -13.34 -0.30 -10.73
CA ASN A 248 -12.69 -1.43 -11.41
C ASN A 248 -11.83 -0.89 -12.58
N VAL A 249 -11.14 -1.78 -13.26
CA VAL A 249 -10.23 -1.42 -14.35
C VAL A 249 -10.93 -0.76 -15.55
N SER A 250 -12.24 -0.97 -15.75
CA SER A 250 -12.96 -0.37 -16.88
C SER A 250 -13.14 1.15 -16.78
N GLN A 251 -12.91 1.73 -15.59
CA GLN A 251 -12.87 3.19 -15.41
C GLN A 251 -11.52 3.81 -15.80
N LEU A 252 -10.51 3.00 -16.10
CA LEU A 252 -9.22 3.49 -16.56
C LEU A 252 -9.19 3.60 -18.07
N PRO A 253 -8.60 4.68 -18.62
CA PRO A 253 -8.25 4.73 -20.04
C PRO A 253 -7.28 3.62 -20.43
N ASP A 254 -7.11 3.40 -21.74
CA ASP A 254 -6.15 2.44 -22.27
C ASP A 254 -4.76 2.64 -21.62
N PHE A 255 -4.04 1.56 -21.37
CA PHE A 255 -2.74 1.59 -20.70
C PHE A 255 -1.70 2.38 -21.51
N GLU A 256 -1.78 2.35 -22.84
CA GLU A 256 -0.88 3.09 -23.75
C GLU A 256 -1.31 4.55 -23.99
N ASP A 257 -2.50 4.96 -23.52
CA ASP A 257 -2.93 6.35 -23.56
C ASP A 257 -2.34 7.15 -22.38
N TYR A 258 -1.38 8.01 -22.67
CA TYR A 258 -0.72 8.87 -21.68
C TYR A 258 -1.43 10.20 -21.43
N ASN A 259 -2.55 10.47 -22.07
CA ASN A 259 -3.35 11.67 -21.79
C ASN A 259 -3.94 11.60 -20.38
N MET A 260 -4.08 12.76 -19.74
CA MET A 260 -4.69 12.84 -18.41
C MET A 260 -6.22 12.78 -18.43
N THR A 261 -6.85 12.90 -19.59
CA THR A 261 -8.30 12.85 -19.74
C THR A 261 -8.88 11.56 -19.14
N GLY A 262 -9.91 11.70 -18.32
CA GLY A 262 -10.55 10.58 -17.62
C GLY A 262 -9.75 10.02 -16.44
N ARG A 263 -8.58 10.59 -16.09
CA ARG A 263 -7.74 10.12 -15.00
C ARG A 263 -7.84 11.01 -13.76
N THR A 264 -7.86 10.40 -12.60
CA THR A 264 -7.82 11.04 -11.28
C THR A 264 -8.95 12.05 -11.04
N TYR A 265 -9.09 12.55 -9.81
CA TYR A 265 -10.06 13.59 -9.45
C TYR A 265 -9.91 14.89 -10.27
N ARG A 266 -8.79 15.07 -10.97
CA ARG A 266 -8.53 16.27 -11.76
C ARG A 266 -9.25 16.26 -13.10
N TYR A 267 -9.43 15.09 -13.74
CA TYR A 267 -9.97 14.99 -15.10
C TYR A 267 -11.06 13.94 -15.26
N MET A 268 -11.33 13.11 -14.23
CA MET A 268 -12.34 12.07 -14.28
C MET A 268 -13.74 12.67 -14.13
N GLN A 269 -14.61 12.40 -15.10
CA GLN A 269 -16.02 12.82 -15.08
C GLN A 269 -16.89 11.80 -14.35
N ASP A 270 -16.52 10.52 -14.40
CA ASP A 270 -17.25 9.45 -13.74
C ASP A 270 -17.08 9.50 -12.21
N VAL A 271 -18.07 8.93 -11.51
CA VAL A 271 -18.02 8.81 -10.05
C VAL A 271 -17.06 7.68 -9.65
N PRO A 272 -15.96 7.97 -8.99
CA PRO A 272 -15.03 6.93 -8.51
C PRO A 272 -15.66 6.11 -7.39
N LEU A 273 -15.00 5.01 -6.99
CA LEU A 273 -15.39 4.27 -5.80
C LEU A 273 -15.22 5.13 -4.53
N PHE A 274 -14.01 5.66 -4.34
CA PHE A 274 -13.73 6.66 -3.31
C PHE A 274 -12.99 7.84 -3.93
N PRO A 275 -13.47 9.06 -3.72
CA PRO A 275 -12.82 10.24 -4.28
C PRO A 275 -11.48 10.53 -3.59
N PHE A 276 -10.59 11.24 -4.26
CA PHE A 276 -9.39 11.80 -3.65
C PHE A 276 -9.75 12.64 -2.42
N GLY A 277 -8.97 12.52 -1.36
CA GLY A 277 -9.20 13.25 -0.12
C GLY A 277 -10.30 12.68 0.78
N TYR A 278 -10.98 11.58 0.37
CA TYR A 278 -12.03 10.94 1.17
C TYR A 278 -11.45 10.18 2.38
N GLY A 279 -12.20 10.18 3.47
CA GLY A 279 -11.91 9.40 4.66
C GLY A 279 -12.95 9.67 5.74
N LEU A 280 -13.34 8.61 6.46
CA LEU A 280 -14.33 8.66 7.53
C LEU A 280 -13.68 8.94 8.90
N SER A 281 -14.47 9.40 9.83
CA SER A 281 -14.13 9.63 11.23
C SER A 281 -15.22 9.05 12.13
N TYR A 282 -14.93 8.82 13.41
CA TYR A 282 -15.93 8.46 14.41
C TYR A 282 -16.72 9.68 14.93
N THR A 283 -16.53 10.83 14.30
CA THR A 283 -17.31 12.03 14.49
C THR A 283 -17.69 12.61 13.13
N THR A 284 -18.49 13.67 13.11
CA THR A 284 -18.93 14.34 11.88
C THR A 284 -18.53 15.80 11.92
N PHE A 285 -18.26 16.37 10.73
CA PHE A 285 -17.86 17.76 10.59
C PHE A 285 -18.82 18.50 9.66
N GLY A 286 -19.23 19.69 10.07
CA GLY A 286 -20.00 20.61 9.25
C GLY A 286 -19.17 21.82 8.85
N TYR A 287 -19.27 22.23 7.59
CA TYR A 287 -18.56 23.38 7.05
C TYR A 287 -19.48 24.59 7.00
N GLY A 288 -19.10 25.68 7.67
CA GLY A 288 -19.75 26.98 7.55
C GLY A 288 -19.33 27.70 6.27
N LYS A 289 -19.96 28.82 5.97
CA LYS A 289 -19.70 29.59 4.74
C LYS A 289 -18.24 30.03 4.65
N THR A 290 -17.59 29.70 3.54
CA THR A 290 -16.24 30.19 3.21
C THR A 290 -16.28 31.70 2.93
N VAL A 291 -15.37 32.46 3.55
CA VAL A 291 -15.23 33.90 3.40
C VAL A 291 -13.86 34.20 2.79
N LEU A 292 -13.84 35.01 1.75
CA LEU A 292 -12.62 35.56 1.14
C LEU A 292 -12.39 36.97 1.65
N ASP A 293 -11.13 37.37 1.82
CA ASP A 293 -10.75 38.73 2.22
C ASP A 293 -10.94 39.76 1.07
N LYS A 294 -11.01 39.26 -0.16
CA LYS A 294 -11.25 40.07 -1.36
C LYS A 294 -11.91 39.28 -2.47
N ASN A 295 -12.59 39.94 -3.39
CA ASN A 295 -13.27 39.34 -4.52
C ASN A 295 -12.50 39.42 -5.84
N GLU A 296 -11.44 40.24 -5.84
CA GLU A 296 -10.56 40.45 -6.98
C GLU A 296 -9.10 40.42 -6.52
N LEU A 297 -8.24 39.88 -7.38
CA LEU A 297 -6.79 39.82 -7.19
C LEU A 297 -6.06 40.37 -8.42
N THR A 298 -4.90 40.92 -8.18
CA THR A 298 -3.88 41.16 -9.23
C THR A 298 -2.73 40.18 -8.99
N ALA A 299 -2.05 39.74 -10.05
CA ALA A 299 -0.88 38.88 -9.93
C ALA A 299 0.14 39.46 -8.91
N GLY A 300 0.71 38.62 -8.06
CA GLY A 300 1.59 39.00 -6.95
C GLY A 300 0.86 39.27 -5.63
N GLN A 301 -0.45 39.28 -5.61
CA GLN A 301 -1.25 39.39 -4.37
C GLN A 301 -1.67 38.02 -3.83
N SER A 302 -1.71 37.89 -2.49
CA SER A 302 -2.27 36.71 -1.85
C SER A 302 -3.77 36.85 -1.62
N LEU A 303 -4.44 35.70 -1.54
CA LEU A 303 -5.86 35.55 -1.18
C LEU A 303 -5.94 34.85 0.18
N LYS A 304 -6.57 35.51 1.15
CA LYS A 304 -6.89 34.88 2.41
C LYS A 304 -8.33 34.34 2.36
N LEU A 305 -8.49 33.12 2.80
CA LEU A 305 -9.80 32.53 2.99
C LEU A 305 -9.94 31.97 4.40
N THR A 306 -11.15 32.05 4.94
CA THR A 306 -11.51 31.50 6.24
C THR A 306 -12.76 30.64 6.09
N VAL A 307 -12.72 29.43 6.63
CA VAL A 307 -13.87 28.55 6.69
C VAL A 307 -14.10 28.07 8.13
N PRO A 308 -15.29 28.30 8.72
CA PRO A 308 -15.66 27.73 10.00
C PRO A 308 -15.92 26.22 9.83
N VAL A 309 -15.26 25.38 10.62
CA VAL A 309 -15.51 23.93 10.64
C VAL A 309 -15.95 23.52 12.04
N THR A 310 -17.12 22.91 12.13
CA THR A 310 -17.74 22.48 13.38
C THR A 310 -17.70 20.97 13.50
N ASN A 311 -17.19 20.45 14.60
CA ASN A 311 -17.40 19.06 14.97
C ASN A 311 -18.83 18.89 15.48
N THR A 312 -19.70 18.28 14.67
CA THR A 312 -21.14 18.11 14.97
C THR A 312 -21.43 16.82 15.73
N GLY A 313 -20.40 15.96 15.92
CA GLY A 313 -20.55 14.72 16.66
C GLY A 313 -20.18 14.81 18.13
N LYS A 314 -20.08 13.66 18.79
CA LYS A 314 -19.88 13.54 20.24
C LYS A 314 -18.45 13.20 20.67
N ARG A 315 -17.53 12.97 19.71
CA ARG A 315 -16.12 12.64 19.96
C ARG A 315 -15.22 13.77 19.45
N ASN A 316 -14.14 14.02 20.15
CA ASN A 316 -13.07 14.86 19.60
C ASN A 316 -12.54 14.22 18.32
N GLY A 317 -12.21 15.02 17.34
CA GLY A 317 -11.69 14.51 16.08
C GLY A 317 -10.82 15.53 15.37
N GLU A 318 -10.17 15.07 14.31
CA GLU A 318 -9.40 15.92 13.44
C GLU A 318 -10.00 15.86 12.04
N GLU A 319 -10.04 17.02 11.38
CA GLU A 319 -10.48 17.13 10.00
C GLU A 319 -9.35 17.64 9.13
N VAL A 320 -9.28 17.17 7.89
CA VAL A 320 -8.36 17.69 6.87
C VAL A 320 -9.17 18.54 5.90
N VAL A 321 -9.15 19.84 6.14
CA VAL A 321 -9.81 20.84 5.29
C VAL A 321 -9.00 21.01 4.02
N GLN A 322 -9.63 20.90 2.86
CA GLN A 322 -9.01 20.88 1.55
C GLN A 322 -9.52 22.05 0.71
N VAL A 323 -8.65 22.74 0.02
CA VAL A 323 -8.95 23.87 -0.86
C VAL A 323 -8.57 23.52 -2.29
N TYR A 324 -9.55 23.55 -3.18
CA TYR A 324 -9.37 23.28 -4.60
C TYR A 324 -9.60 24.52 -5.45
N LEU A 325 -8.92 24.61 -6.57
CA LEU A 325 -9.01 25.68 -7.57
C LEU A 325 -9.48 25.12 -8.90
N ARG A 326 -10.36 25.84 -9.59
CA ARG A 326 -10.77 25.61 -10.98
C ARG A 326 -10.82 26.93 -11.73
N LYS A 327 -10.22 27.01 -12.91
CA LYS A 327 -10.40 28.15 -13.82
C LYS A 327 -11.69 27.97 -14.61
N GLN A 328 -12.55 28.98 -14.57
CA GLN A 328 -13.80 28.98 -15.35
C GLN A 328 -13.50 29.16 -16.85
N GLY A 329 -14.25 28.46 -17.71
CA GLY A 329 -14.09 28.53 -19.16
C GLY A 329 -12.90 27.74 -19.72
N ASP A 330 -12.11 27.09 -18.90
CA ASP A 330 -11.02 26.18 -19.31
C ASP A 330 -11.57 24.76 -19.48
N ALA A 331 -11.93 24.40 -20.71
CA ALA A 331 -12.53 23.10 -21.02
C ALA A 331 -11.51 21.95 -21.04
N GLU A 332 -10.26 22.25 -21.39
CA GLU A 332 -9.16 21.27 -21.46
C GLU A 332 -8.41 21.13 -20.14
N GLY A 333 -8.55 22.10 -19.26
CA GLY A 333 -7.91 22.11 -17.96
C GLY A 333 -8.56 21.16 -16.94
N PRO A 334 -7.93 21.00 -15.77
CA PRO A 334 -8.45 20.14 -14.71
C PRO A 334 -9.78 20.64 -14.17
N ILE A 335 -10.70 19.71 -13.89
CA ILE A 335 -12.01 19.96 -13.26
C ILE A 335 -11.82 20.66 -11.90
N LYS A 336 -10.79 20.28 -11.19
CA LYS A 336 -10.34 20.91 -9.95
C LYS A 336 -8.91 20.46 -9.62
N THR A 337 -8.17 21.29 -8.91
CA THR A 337 -6.80 20.96 -8.45
C THR A 337 -6.66 21.34 -6.98
N LEU A 338 -6.20 20.42 -6.13
CA LEU A 338 -5.87 20.71 -4.73
C LEU A 338 -4.75 21.75 -4.68
N ARG A 339 -4.99 22.83 -3.93
CA ARG A 339 -4.04 23.96 -3.79
C ARG A 339 -3.54 24.12 -2.37
N ALA A 340 -4.39 23.80 -1.39
CA ALA A 340 -3.98 23.83 0.00
C ALA A 340 -4.78 22.82 0.81
N PHE A 341 -4.21 22.37 1.91
CA PHE A 341 -4.93 21.57 2.91
C PHE A 341 -4.38 21.84 4.31
N LYS A 342 -5.21 21.63 5.32
CA LYS A 342 -4.82 21.80 6.72
C LYS A 342 -5.54 20.78 7.60
N ARG A 343 -4.77 20.04 8.39
CA ARG A 343 -5.30 19.17 9.42
C ARG A 343 -5.51 19.98 10.69
N VAL A 344 -6.72 19.92 11.25
CA VAL A 344 -7.12 20.68 12.42
C VAL A 344 -7.82 19.79 13.43
N SER A 345 -7.47 19.93 14.71
CA SER A 345 -8.15 19.26 15.80
C SER A 345 -9.36 20.07 16.26
N ILE A 346 -10.52 19.43 16.33
CA ILE A 346 -11.79 20.07 16.68
C ILE A 346 -12.47 19.27 17.79
N PRO A 347 -12.54 19.79 19.02
CA PRO A 347 -13.27 19.14 20.10
C PRO A 347 -14.76 18.97 19.77
N ALA A 348 -15.40 17.98 20.34
CA ALA A 348 -16.82 17.70 20.15
C ALA A 348 -17.69 18.93 20.42
N GLY A 349 -18.60 19.25 19.53
CA GLY A 349 -19.50 20.40 19.59
C GLY A 349 -18.84 21.79 19.45
N LYS A 350 -17.55 21.84 19.06
CA LYS A 350 -16.82 23.11 18.87
C LYS A 350 -16.63 23.45 17.39
N THR A 351 -16.49 24.75 17.13
CA THR A 351 -16.16 25.30 15.82
C THR A 351 -14.76 25.90 15.86
N VAL A 352 -13.98 25.66 14.80
CA VAL A 352 -12.67 26.26 14.58
C VAL A 352 -12.71 26.98 13.23
N ASN A 353 -12.23 28.23 13.19
CA ASN A 353 -12.02 28.95 11.95
C ASN A 353 -10.71 28.48 11.35
N VAL A 354 -10.76 27.88 10.17
CA VAL A 354 -9.59 27.39 9.45
C VAL A 354 -9.23 28.43 8.38
N GLU A 355 -8.01 28.95 8.48
CA GLU A 355 -7.51 30.01 7.61
C GLU A 355 -6.45 29.47 6.65
N PHE A 356 -6.50 29.96 5.42
CA PHE A 356 -5.49 29.72 4.39
C PHE A 356 -5.03 31.05 3.78
N ASP A 357 -3.76 31.12 3.40
CA ASP A 357 -3.16 32.22 2.67
C ASP A 357 -2.65 31.66 1.34
N LEU A 358 -3.43 31.83 0.27
CA LEU A 358 -3.09 31.37 -1.06
C LEU A 358 -2.26 32.43 -1.76
N LYS A 359 -1.00 32.10 -2.07
CA LYS A 359 -0.06 32.95 -2.77
C LYS A 359 -0.02 32.59 -4.26
N ASP A 360 0.83 33.23 -5.01
CA ASP A 360 0.96 32.99 -6.45
C ASP A 360 1.04 31.50 -6.81
N LYS A 361 1.86 30.71 -6.10
CA LYS A 361 2.03 29.29 -6.35
C LYS A 361 0.73 28.48 -6.24
N GLU A 362 -0.12 28.80 -5.29
CA GLU A 362 -1.43 28.15 -5.11
C GLU A 362 -2.45 28.64 -6.15
N LEU A 363 -2.22 29.82 -6.75
CA LEU A 363 -3.10 30.46 -7.73
C LEU A 363 -2.63 30.26 -9.18
N GLU A 364 -1.46 29.68 -9.40
CA GLU A 364 -0.93 29.37 -10.72
C GLU A 364 -1.83 28.43 -11.52
N TRP A 365 -1.86 28.65 -12.84
CA TRP A 365 -2.57 27.83 -13.80
C TRP A 365 -1.73 27.67 -15.06
N TRP A 366 -1.95 26.61 -15.83
CA TRP A 366 -1.31 26.45 -17.12
C TRP A 366 -1.78 27.53 -18.09
N ASP A 367 -0.87 28.18 -18.75
CA ASP A 367 -1.12 29.20 -19.79
C ASP A 367 -0.63 28.72 -21.14
N ASP A 368 -1.56 28.37 -22.03
CA ASP A 368 -1.26 27.84 -23.37
C ASP A 368 -0.52 28.86 -24.26
N GLN A 369 -0.72 30.16 -24.03
CA GLN A 369 -0.07 31.18 -24.83
C GLN A 369 1.44 31.30 -24.55
N SER A 370 1.81 31.24 -23.29
CA SER A 370 3.22 31.30 -22.88
C SER A 370 3.86 29.94 -22.68
N ASN A 371 3.07 28.83 -22.80
CA ASN A 371 3.48 27.46 -22.59
C ASN A 371 4.18 27.27 -21.22
N THR A 372 3.60 27.88 -20.17
CA THR A 372 4.15 27.83 -18.82
C THR A 372 3.07 27.93 -17.75
N VAL A 373 3.43 27.61 -16.52
CA VAL A 373 2.57 27.77 -15.33
C VAL A 373 2.79 29.16 -14.76
N ARG A 374 1.71 29.93 -14.62
CA ARG A 374 1.73 31.28 -14.02
C ARG A 374 0.36 31.67 -13.48
N VAL A 375 0.28 32.75 -12.72
CA VAL A 375 -1.01 33.35 -12.34
C VAL A 375 -1.65 33.96 -13.60
N CYS A 376 -2.76 33.34 -14.04
CA CYS A 376 -3.46 33.72 -15.27
C CYS A 376 -4.69 34.56 -14.95
N PRO A 377 -4.97 35.64 -15.70
CA PRO A 377 -6.22 36.38 -15.60
C PRO A 377 -7.44 35.50 -15.88
N GLY A 378 -8.55 35.76 -15.23
CA GLY A 378 -9.80 35.05 -15.42
C GLY A 378 -10.60 34.87 -14.12
N ASN A 379 -11.75 34.21 -14.23
CA ASN A 379 -12.55 33.84 -13.08
C ASN A 379 -12.18 32.44 -12.59
N TYR A 380 -12.09 32.28 -11.29
CA TYR A 380 -11.75 31.01 -10.65
C TYR A 380 -12.76 30.64 -9.58
N ASP A 381 -13.12 29.36 -9.54
CA ASP A 381 -13.84 28.78 -8.43
C ASP A 381 -12.85 28.33 -7.36
N ILE A 382 -13.03 28.83 -6.15
CA ILE A 382 -12.41 28.31 -4.93
C ILE A 382 -13.41 27.34 -4.31
N MET A 383 -13.02 26.09 -4.12
CA MET A 383 -13.87 25.04 -3.56
C MET A 383 -13.24 24.51 -2.27
N VAL A 384 -14.01 24.42 -1.21
CA VAL A 384 -13.54 24.04 0.13
C VAL A 384 -14.38 22.94 0.71
N GLY A 385 -13.74 21.88 1.21
CA GLY A 385 -14.45 20.75 1.83
C GLY A 385 -13.51 19.69 2.39
N GLY A 386 -14.08 18.55 2.79
CA GLY A 386 -13.35 17.43 3.39
C GLY A 386 -12.85 16.39 2.39
N SER A 387 -13.24 16.48 1.12
CA SER A 387 -12.81 15.61 0.03
C SER A 387 -12.97 16.30 -1.33
N SER A 388 -12.55 15.64 -2.41
CA SER A 388 -12.80 16.12 -3.78
C SER A 388 -14.20 15.81 -4.30
N LYS A 389 -15.08 15.20 -3.51
CA LYS A 389 -16.45 14.90 -3.86
C LYS A 389 -17.23 16.21 -4.05
N GLU A 390 -17.95 16.35 -5.17
CA GLU A 390 -18.59 17.62 -5.53
C GLU A 390 -19.61 18.09 -4.48
N GLU A 391 -20.37 17.16 -3.91
CA GLU A 391 -21.38 17.44 -2.90
C GLU A 391 -20.80 17.88 -1.55
N ASP A 392 -19.52 17.58 -1.29
CA ASP A 392 -18.81 17.95 -0.06
C ASP A 392 -18.15 19.33 -0.16
N LEU A 393 -18.17 19.95 -1.37
CA LEU A 393 -17.45 21.18 -1.66
C LEU A 393 -18.37 22.41 -1.64
N GLN A 394 -18.03 23.40 -0.82
CA GLN A 394 -18.56 24.74 -0.94
C GLN A 394 -17.79 25.49 -2.01
N ARG A 395 -18.50 26.24 -2.86
CA ARG A 395 -17.91 27.00 -3.96
C ARG A 395 -18.09 28.52 -3.76
N THR A 396 -17.02 29.26 -4.00
CA THR A 396 -17.03 30.73 -4.12
C THR A 396 -16.14 31.13 -5.28
N THR A 397 -16.42 32.29 -5.91
CA THR A 397 -15.69 32.73 -7.11
C THR A 397 -14.82 33.93 -6.82
N ILE A 398 -13.65 34.01 -7.46
CA ILE A 398 -12.73 35.14 -7.43
C ILE A 398 -12.32 35.51 -8.86
N ALA A 399 -12.15 36.80 -9.11
CA ALA A 399 -11.54 37.30 -10.37
C ALA A 399 -10.03 37.61 -10.17
N ILE A 400 -9.21 37.13 -11.09
CA ILE A 400 -7.77 37.48 -11.19
C ILE A 400 -7.59 38.38 -12.41
N LYS A 401 -7.02 39.57 -12.21
CA LYS A 401 -6.77 40.59 -13.24
C LYS A 401 -5.31 40.60 -13.68
#